data_541394e65582d7421f853dda52d4995b
#
_entry.id   541394e65582d7421f853dda52d4995b
#
_cell.length_a   1.000
_cell.length_b   1.000
_cell.length_c   1.000
_cell.angle_alpha   90.00
_cell.angle_beta   90.00
_cell.angle_gamma   90.00
#
_symmetry.space_group_name_H-M   'P 1'
#
loop_
_entity.id
_entity.type
_entity.pdbx_description
1 polymer ?
#
loop_
_entity_poly.entity_id
_entity_poly.type
_entity_poly.pdbx_seq_one_letter_code
_entity_poly.pdbx_strand_id
1 'polypeptide(L)'
;MVYIYKKTIGNNSYYYLRASVRKNSKTITKDIAYLGDDINKVKKKIQELPAKYTKEIRKAYRTINRFIEANHYLDKIKSMKIKKNNYLTREILENIEACRLHWNKVFLKSDEKTKQEIFMNFLIEFAFNTTSIEGNTIKLAEARKLLTENLTPKNKTLREIYDLKNTQKVFFDFINNPEKKLNHELIRKTHDELLKGIDERKGYRKQDVRVFKMNFKSTPAPYVLADMNLLIKWYNQNQNKLHPLVLAGLFHHKFEKIHPFMDGNGRTGRMLMNHILMSMGYPLLVIKSRQRQDYIRKLNKADNNTENYKELVEFMAKEMTESYWNIFL
;
A
#
# COMPACT_ATOMS: atom_id res chain seq x y z
N MET A 1 6.48 2.58 -26.89
CA MET A 1 5.66 3.12 -25.79
C MET A 1 6.07 4.56 -25.55
N VAL A 2 5.10 5.47 -25.37
CA VAL A 2 5.38 6.90 -25.11
C VAL A 2 5.15 7.19 -23.63
N TYR A 3 5.99 8.04 -23.03
CA TYR A 3 5.92 8.43 -21.61
C TYR A 3 6.58 9.79 -21.38
N ILE A 4 6.33 10.42 -20.24
CA ILE A 4 7.03 11.63 -19.84
C ILE A 4 8.31 11.23 -19.11
N TYR A 5 9.42 11.80 -19.53
CA TYR A 5 10.72 11.71 -18.89
C TYR A 5 11.07 13.02 -18.20
N LYS A 6 11.43 12.93 -16.91
CA LYS A 6 11.89 14.05 -16.10
C LYS A 6 13.41 13.99 -16.04
N LYS A 7 14.06 15.06 -16.49
CA LYS A 7 15.51 15.28 -16.35
C LYS A 7 15.73 16.34 -15.29
N THR A 8 16.53 16.05 -14.28
CA THR A 8 16.90 17.01 -13.22
C THR A 8 18.31 17.48 -13.46
N ILE A 9 18.54 18.81 -13.48
CA ILE A 9 19.85 19.45 -13.63
C ILE A 9 19.94 20.48 -12.50
N GLY A 10 20.78 20.22 -11.51
CA GLY A 10 20.80 20.98 -10.27
C GLY A 10 19.43 20.90 -9.58
N ASN A 11 18.83 22.03 -9.28
CA ASN A 11 17.50 22.12 -8.65
C ASN A 11 16.35 22.19 -9.66
N ASN A 12 16.64 22.24 -10.96
CA ASN A 12 15.64 22.43 -12.01
C ASN A 12 15.20 21.10 -12.61
N SER A 13 13.91 20.97 -12.90
CA SER A 13 13.32 19.80 -13.57
C SER A 13 12.90 20.17 -14.99
N TYR A 14 13.21 19.31 -15.94
CA TYR A 14 12.87 19.49 -17.35
C TYR A 14 12.08 18.27 -17.81
N TYR A 15 10.97 18.47 -18.50
CA TYR A 15 10.06 17.41 -18.91
C TYR A 15 10.12 17.21 -20.42
N TYR A 16 10.21 15.95 -20.84
CA TYR A 16 10.26 15.56 -22.24
C TYR A 16 9.22 14.47 -22.51
N LEU A 17 8.54 14.56 -23.65
CA LEU A 17 7.82 13.40 -24.17
C LEU A 17 8.85 12.49 -24.85
N ARG A 18 8.93 11.24 -24.39
CA ARG A 18 9.92 10.26 -24.84
C ARG A 18 9.23 9.02 -25.38
N ALA A 19 9.75 8.48 -26.49
CA ALA A 19 9.36 7.18 -27.00
C ALA A 19 10.42 6.13 -26.70
N SER A 20 9.96 4.94 -26.33
CA SER A 20 10.77 3.74 -26.18
C SER A 20 10.35 2.73 -27.23
N VAL A 21 11.30 2.29 -28.07
CA VAL A 21 11.12 1.30 -29.13
C VAL A 21 12.09 0.15 -28.91
N ARG A 22 11.61 -1.07 -28.99
CA ARG A 22 12.47 -2.26 -28.95
C ARG A 22 12.95 -2.59 -30.35
N LYS A 23 14.28 -2.57 -30.56
CA LYS A 23 14.91 -2.93 -31.84
C LYS A 23 16.05 -3.91 -31.54
N ASN A 24 16.03 -5.09 -32.21
CA ASN A 24 17.07 -6.12 -32.03
C ASN A 24 17.39 -6.43 -30.56
N SER A 25 16.37 -6.73 -29.75
CA SER A 25 16.45 -7.03 -28.30
C SER A 25 16.97 -5.87 -27.42
N LYS A 26 17.33 -4.73 -28.00
CA LYS A 26 17.71 -3.51 -27.27
C LYS A 26 16.57 -2.50 -27.22
N THR A 27 16.42 -1.84 -26.08
CA THR A 27 15.45 -0.74 -25.95
C THR A 27 16.14 0.58 -26.29
N ILE A 28 15.67 1.22 -27.35
CA ILE A 28 16.15 2.54 -27.76
C ILE A 28 15.12 3.58 -27.32
N THR A 29 15.59 4.64 -26.68
CA THR A 29 14.74 5.76 -26.25
C THR A 29 15.08 7.01 -27.06
N LYS A 30 14.04 7.76 -27.47
CA LYS A 30 14.20 9.02 -28.20
C LYS A 30 13.27 10.08 -27.61
N ASP A 31 13.80 11.28 -27.40
CA ASP A 31 13.00 12.44 -27.04
C ASP A 31 12.22 12.91 -28.26
N ILE A 32 10.89 12.99 -28.11
CA ILE A 32 9.95 13.40 -29.18
C ILE A 32 9.75 14.92 -29.13
N ALA A 33 9.55 15.46 -27.92
CA ALA A 33 9.28 16.86 -27.71
C ALA A 33 9.72 17.31 -26.31
N TYR A 34 10.17 18.53 -26.22
CA TYR A 34 10.39 19.22 -24.94
C TYR A 34 9.07 19.80 -24.46
N LEU A 35 8.69 19.50 -23.21
CA LEU A 35 7.42 19.88 -22.59
C LEU A 35 7.57 21.05 -21.60
N GLY A 36 8.80 21.52 -21.34
CA GLY A 36 9.08 22.63 -20.43
C GLY A 36 9.65 22.19 -19.10
N ASP A 37 9.72 23.12 -18.18
CA ASP A 37 10.29 23.02 -16.83
C ASP A 37 9.20 23.11 -15.73
N ASP A 38 7.96 23.44 -16.09
CA ASP A 38 6.83 23.55 -15.19
C ASP A 38 5.81 22.44 -15.45
N ILE A 39 5.65 21.50 -14.48
CA ILE A 39 4.72 20.38 -14.58
C ILE A 39 3.28 20.82 -14.83
N ASN A 40 2.88 21.99 -14.33
CA ASN A 40 1.54 22.50 -14.47
C ASN A 40 1.20 22.89 -15.92
N LYS A 41 2.22 23.20 -16.72
CA LYS A 41 2.09 23.54 -18.14
C LYS A 41 2.22 22.34 -19.07
N VAL A 42 2.77 21.21 -18.57
CA VAL A 42 3.03 20.02 -19.37
C VAL A 42 1.76 19.47 -20.03
N LYS A 43 0.63 19.44 -19.31
CA LYS A 43 -0.65 18.95 -19.85
C LYS A 43 -1.11 19.75 -21.07
N LYS A 44 -1.03 21.09 -20.99
CA LYS A 44 -1.36 21.98 -22.11
C LYS A 44 -0.43 21.77 -23.29
N LYS A 45 0.89 21.70 -23.04
CA LYS A 45 1.88 21.48 -24.11
C LYS A 45 1.71 20.13 -24.82
N ILE A 46 1.28 19.08 -24.12
CA ILE A 46 0.96 17.79 -24.74
C ILE A 46 -0.22 17.92 -25.71
N GLN A 47 -1.23 18.74 -25.39
CA GLN A 47 -2.39 18.98 -26.26
C GLN A 47 -2.03 19.81 -27.52
N GLU A 48 -1.01 20.62 -27.43
CA GLU A 48 -0.49 21.46 -28.53
C GLU A 48 0.47 20.69 -29.48
N LEU A 49 0.80 19.43 -29.16
CA LEU A 49 1.69 18.62 -29.99
C LEU A 49 1.03 18.25 -31.34
N PRO A 50 1.84 18.10 -32.43
CA PRO A 50 1.34 17.71 -33.76
C PRO A 50 0.50 16.45 -33.74
N ALA A 51 -0.55 16.42 -34.57
CA ALA A 51 -1.55 15.33 -34.64
C ALA A 51 -0.92 13.94 -34.85
N LYS A 52 0.25 13.85 -35.48
CA LYS A 52 0.99 12.59 -35.68
C LYS A 52 1.32 11.86 -34.38
N TYR A 53 1.39 12.55 -33.24
CA TYR A 53 1.66 11.94 -31.92
C TYR A 53 0.38 11.57 -31.14
N THR A 54 -0.80 12.05 -31.57
CA THR A 54 -2.08 11.89 -30.84
C THR A 54 -2.40 10.44 -30.55
N LYS A 55 -2.21 9.55 -31.51
CA LYS A 55 -2.52 8.10 -31.37
C LYS A 55 -1.67 7.47 -30.25
N GLU A 56 -0.38 7.74 -30.23
CA GLU A 56 0.54 7.16 -29.24
C GLU A 56 0.36 7.78 -27.85
N ILE A 57 0.05 9.08 -27.78
CA ILE A 57 -0.28 9.78 -26.53
C ILE A 57 -1.58 9.20 -25.94
N ARG A 58 -2.63 8.98 -26.75
CA ARG A 58 -3.88 8.35 -26.29
C ARG A 58 -3.67 6.95 -25.72
N LYS A 59 -2.84 6.12 -26.36
CA LYS A 59 -2.48 4.79 -25.85
C LYS A 59 -1.78 4.86 -24.49
N ALA A 60 -0.98 5.90 -24.24
CA ALA A 60 -0.22 6.11 -23.03
C ALA A 60 -0.92 7.03 -22.01
N TYR A 61 -2.20 7.43 -22.27
CA TYR A 61 -2.90 8.46 -21.50
C TYR A 61 -2.82 8.24 -19.99
N ARG A 62 -3.12 7.04 -19.50
CA ARG A 62 -3.09 6.74 -18.07
C ARG A 62 -1.69 6.93 -17.46
N THR A 63 -0.64 6.47 -18.14
CA THR A 63 0.74 6.63 -17.67
C THR A 63 1.17 8.08 -17.65
N ILE A 64 0.81 8.84 -18.67
CA ILE A 64 1.09 10.27 -18.80
C ILE A 64 0.36 11.06 -17.72
N ASN A 65 -0.96 10.83 -17.57
CA ASN A 65 -1.77 11.54 -16.57
C ASN A 65 -1.29 11.26 -15.14
N ARG A 66 -1.01 10.00 -14.81
CA ARG A 66 -0.44 9.61 -13.52
C ARG A 66 0.87 10.33 -13.23
N PHE A 67 1.77 10.41 -14.20
CA PHE A 67 3.03 11.11 -14.04
C PHE A 67 2.82 12.61 -13.76
N ILE A 68 1.92 13.25 -14.49
CA ILE A 68 1.60 14.68 -14.32
C ILE A 68 1.02 14.93 -12.93
N GLU A 69 0.00 14.18 -12.53
CA GLU A 69 -0.65 14.33 -11.22
C GLU A 69 0.34 14.09 -10.07
N ALA A 70 1.10 13.01 -10.11
CA ALA A 70 2.08 12.69 -9.08
C ALA A 70 3.12 13.81 -8.91
N ASN A 71 3.67 14.32 -10.02
CA ASN A 71 4.67 15.40 -9.96
C ASN A 71 4.05 16.76 -9.59
N HIS A 72 2.81 17.05 -10.00
CA HIS A 72 2.10 18.25 -9.57
C HIS A 72 1.94 18.32 -8.04
N TYR A 73 1.52 17.21 -7.40
CA TYR A 73 1.39 17.16 -5.94
C TYR A 73 2.75 17.12 -5.25
N LEU A 74 3.74 16.48 -5.86
CA LEU A 74 5.11 16.47 -5.34
C LEU A 74 5.72 17.89 -5.33
N ASP A 75 5.53 18.67 -6.38
CA ASP A 75 6.05 20.05 -6.44
C ASP A 75 5.34 20.95 -5.42
N LYS A 76 4.03 20.77 -5.19
CA LYS A 76 3.32 21.45 -4.09
C LYS A 76 3.93 21.11 -2.72
N ILE A 77 4.25 19.85 -2.48
CA ILE A 77 4.84 19.42 -1.20
C ILE A 77 6.25 19.98 -1.03
N LYS A 78 7.07 20.02 -2.09
CA LYS A 78 8.43 20.58 -2.04
C LYS A 78 8.46 22.05 -1.65
N SER A 79 7.41 22.82 -1.97
CA SER A 79 7.26 24.21 -1.54
C SER A 79 6.85 24.36 -0.07
N MET A 80 6.48 23.28 0.62
CA MET A 80 6.06 23.28 2.02
C MET A 80 7.20 22.93 2.97
N LYS A 81 7.12 23.42 4.22
CA LYS A 81 8.02 22.98 5.28
C LYS A 81 7.55 21.63 5.83
N ILE A 82 8.33 20.59 5.61
CA ILE A 82 8.09 19.26 6.17
C ILE A 82 9.05 19.01 7.34
N LYS A 83 8.52 18.49 8.45
CA LYS A 83 9.34 18.11 9.61
C LYS A 83 10.27 16.95 9.23
N LYS A 84 11.54 17.04 9.65
CA LYS A 84 12.52 15.96 9.49
C LYS A 84 12.00 14.68 10.14
N ASN A 85 12.20 13.56 9.47
CA ASN A 85 11.85 12.24 9.98
C ASN A 85 13.13 11.39 10.16
N ASN A 86 13.17 10.61 11.23
CA ASN A 86 14.35 9.78 11.53
C ASN A 86 14.33 8.43 10.79
N TYR A 87 13.21 8.03 10.21
CA TYR A 87 13.00 6.75 9.52
C TYR A 87 12.88 6.89 8.01
N LEU A 88 12.63 8.10 7.51
CA LEU A 88 12.37 8.37 6.10
C LEU A 88 13.29 9.48 5.61
N THR A 89 13.88 9.29 4.43
CA THR A 89 14.57 10.37 3.74
C THR A 89 13.57 11.47 3.35
N ARG A 90 14.06 12.68 3.13
CA ARG A 90 13.21 13.81 2.72
C ARG A 90 12.46 13.50 1.42
N GLU A 91 13.13 12.90 0.45
CA GLU A 91 12.54 12.55 -0.84
C GLU A 91 11.38 11.56 -0.70
N ILE A 92 11.57 10.49 0.09
CA ILE A 92 10.53 9.49 0.36
C ILE A 92 9.34 10.13 1.08
N LEU A 93 9.62 10.96 2.09
CA LEU A 93 8.57 11.66 2.84
C LEU A 93 7.76 12.60 1.94
N GLU A 94 8.42 13.37 1.06
CA GLU A 94 7.75 14.24 0.09
C GLU A 94 6.81 13.45 -0.84
N ASN A 95 7.21 12.28 -1.29
CA ASN A 95 6.37 11.41 -2.12
C ASN A 95 5.13 10.89 -1.36
N ILE A 96 5.28 10.49 -0.09
CA ILE A 96 4.15 10.04 0.75
C ILE A 96 3.18 11.21 0.99
N GLU A 97 3.70 12.38 1.32
CA GLU A 97 2.88 13.56 1.57
C GLU A 97 2.18 14.07 0.29
N ALA A 98 2.77 13.87 -0.88
CA ALA A 98 2.11 14.12 -2.17
C ALA A 98 0.90 13.19 -2.38
N CYS A 99 1.04 11.89 -2.08
CA CYS A 99 -0.08 10.96 -2.08
C CYS A 99 -1.17 11.37 -1.08
N ARG A 100 -0.79 11.73 0.15
CA ARG A 100 -1.71 12.20 1.19
C ARG A 100 -2.44 13.48 0.77
N LEU A 101 -1.72 14.44 0.18
CA LEU A 101 -2.33 15.69 -0.27
C LEU A 101 -3.38 15.45 -1.36
N HIS A 102 -3.07 14.60 -2.35
CA HIS A 102 -4.02 14.19 -3.39
C HIS A 102 -5.20 13.41 -2.78
N TRP A 103 -4.94 12.47 -1.88
CA TRP A 103 -5.97 11.72 -1.15
C TRP A 103 -7.00 12.64 -0.50
N ASN A 104 -6.54 13.61 0.30
CA ASN A 104 -7.42 14.51 1.05
C ASN A 104 -8.06 15.62 0.19
N LYS A 105 -7.37 16.08 -0.85
CA LYS A 105 -7.84 17.23 -1.66
C LYS A 105 -8.69 16.83 -2.86
N VAL A 106 -8.47 15.63 -3.39
CA VAL A 106 -9.13 15.14 -4.61
C VAL A 106 -10.00 13.92 -4.30
N PHE A 107 -9.38 12.81 -3.86
CA PHE A 107 -10.10 11.56 -3.72
C PHE A 107 -11.24 11.64 -2.69
N LEU A 108 -10.98 12.08 -1.47
CA LEU A 108 -12.03 12.17 -0.43
C LEU A 108 -13.13 13.19 -0.74
N LYS A 109 -12.89 14.08 -1.73
CA LYS A 109 -13.88 15.04 -2.22
C LYS A 109 -14.60 14.62 -3.49
N SER A 110 -14.25 13.46 -4.04
CA SER A 110 -14.97 12.89 -5.19
C SER A 110 -16.40 12.49 -4.78
N ASP A 111 -17.26 12.31 -5.77
CA ASP A 111 -18.60 11.77 -5.54
C ASP A 111 -18.54 10.32 -4.99
N GLU A 112 -19.61 9.89 -4.32
CA GLU A 112 -19.65 8.60 -3.63
C GLU A 112 -19.44 7.41 -4.58
N LYS A 113 -19.98 7.50 -5.82
CA LYS A 113 -19.82 6.42 -6.81
C LYS A 113 -18.36 6.25 -7.21
N THR A 114 -17.67 7.34 -7.51
CA THR A 114 -16.23 7.35 -7.82
C THR A 114 -15.41 6.80 -6.65
N LYS A 115 -15.71 7.22 -5.40
CA LYS A 115 -15.04 6.68 -4.21
C LYS A 115 -15.24 5.18 -4.08
N GLN A 116 -16.46 4.68 -4.24
CA GLN A 116 -16.77 3.25 -4.15
C GLN A 116 -16.04 2.44 -5.23
N GLU A 117 -15.99 2.91 -6.47
CA GLU A 117 -15.26 2.25 -7.56
C GLU A 117 -13.76 2.17 -7.28
N ILE A 118 -13.17 3.23 -6.79
CA ILE A 118 -11.74 3.27 -6.44
C ILE A 118 -11.45 2.39 -5.22
N PHE A 119 -12.26 2.46 -4.16
CA PHE A 119 -12.11 1.56 -3.01
C PHE A 119 -12.26 0.09 -3.40
N MET A 120 -13.19 -0.24 -4.30
CA MET A 120 -13.32 -1.60 -4.83
C MET A 120 -12.06 -2.04 -5.60
N ASN A 121 -11.49 -1.19 -6.44
CA ASN A 121 -10.24 -1.50 -7.13
C ASN A 121 -9.09 -1.71 -6.14
N PHE A 122 -9.00 -0.86 -5.10
CA PHE A 122 -8.00 -1.01 -4.05
C PHE A 122 -8.20 -2.33 -3.27
N LEU A 123 -9.45 -2.63 -2.88
CA LEU A 123 -9.79 -3.88 -2.20
C LEU A 123 -9.36 -5.11 -2.99
N ILE A 124 -9.63 -5.15 -4.30
CA ILE A 124 -9.27 -6.29 -5.16
C ILE A 124 -7.75 -6.51 -5.13
N GLU A 125 -6.98 -5.44 -5.30
CA GLU A 125 -5.51 -5.51 -5.21
C GLU A 125 -5.05 -5.91 -3.81
N PHE A 126 -5.61 -5.33 -2.76
CA PHE A 126 -5.26 -5.65 -1.38
C PHE A 126 -5.60 -7.10 -1.02
N ALA A 127 -6.85 -7.54 -1.28
CA ALA A 127 -7.30 -8.89 -0.94
C ALA A 127 -6.50 -9.94 -1.70
N PHE A 128 -6.29 -9.76 -3.01
CA PHE A 128 -5.45 -10.64 -3.81
C PHE A 128 -4.02 -10.73 -3.24
N ASN A 129 -3.37 -9.61 -3.03
CA ASN A 129 -1.97 -9.61 -2.61
C ASN A 129 -1.80 -10.12 -1.17
N THR A 130 -2.67 -9.70 -0.23
CA THR A 130 -2.55 -10.10 1.18
C THR A 130 -2.79 -11.60 1.38
N THR A 131 -3.72 -12.20 0.62
CA THR A 131 -3.98 -13.64 0.70
C THR A 131 -2.93 -14.46 -0.07
N SER A 132 -2.45 -13.97 -1.23
CA SER A 132 -1.36 -14.62 -1.99
C SER A 132 -0.04 -14.67 -1.22
N ILE A 133 0.28 -13.67 -0.38
CA ILE A 133 1.42 -13.71 0.54
C ILE A 133 1.33 -14.91 1.47
N GLU A 134 0.13 -15.30 1.89
CA GLU A 134 -0.10 -16.45 2.78
C GLU A 134 -0.26 -17.77 2.03
N GLY A 135 -0.31 -17.75 0.70
CA GLY A 135 -0.33 -18.97 -0.13
C GLY A 135 -1.64 -19.22 -0.85
N ASN A 136 -2.59 -18.29 -0.85
CA ASN A 136 -3.79 -18.38 -1.69
C ASN A 136 -3.40 -18.37 -3.17
N THR A 137 -4.00 -19.25 -3.96
CA THR A 137 -3.64 -19.47 -5.38
C THR A 137 -4.62 -18.86 -6.38
N ILE A 138 -5.66 -18.17 -5.91
CA ILE A 138 -6.63 -17.47 -6.76
C ILE A 138 -5.89 -16.35 -7.51
N LYS A 139 -6.06 -16.27 -8.83
CA LYS A 139 -5.44 -15.24 -9.67
C LYS A 139 -6.17 -13.90 -9.54
N LEU A 140 -5.50 -12.79 -9.82
CA LEU A 140 -6.07 -11.44 -9.70
C LEU A 140 -7.39 -11.28 -10.50
N ALA A 141 -7.45 -11.82 -11.74
CA ALA A 141 -8.66 -11.76 -12.56
C ALA A 141 -9.83 -12.56 -11.94
N GLU A 142 -9.54 -13.69 -11.30
CA GLU A 142 -10.52 -14.52 -10.61
C GLU A 142 -10.99 -13.83 -9.30
N ALA A 143 -10.05 -13.25 -8.55
CA ALA A 143 -10.35 -12.44 -7.36
C ALA A 143 -11.27 -11.27 -7.71
N ARG A 144 -11.02 -10.57 -8.83
CA ARG A 144 -11.90 -9.51 -9.33
C ARG A 144 -13.32 -10.03 -9.53
N LYS A 145 -13.50 -11.08 -10.33
CA LYS A 145 -14.84 -11.64 -10.60
C LYS A 145 -15.55 -12.13 -9.32
N LEU A 146 -14.80 -12.76 -8.42
CA LEU A 146 -15.35 -13.21 -7.14
C LEU A 146 -15.84 -12.03 -6.27
N LEU A 147 -15.10 -10.93 -6.21
CA LEU A 147 -15.39 -9.80 -5.34
C LEU A 147 -16.41 -8.82 -5.94
N THR A 148 -16.51 -8.72 -7.28
CA THR A 148 -17.45 -7.81 -7.95
C THR A 148 -18.72 -8.48 -8.45
N GLU A 149 -18.64 -9.73 -8.92
CA GLU A 149 -19.72 -10.45 -9.60
C GLU A 149 -20.21 -11.68 -8.82
N ASN A 150 -19.58 -11.99 -7.67
CA ASN A 150 -19.80 -13.22 -6.88
C ASN A 150 -19.56 -14.53 -7.65
N LEU A 151 -18.79 -14.48 -8.74
CA LEU A 151 -18.43 -15.65 -9.51
C LEU A 151 -17.31 -16.44 -8.82
N THR A 152 -17.62 -17.66 -8.40
CA THR A 152 -16.68 -18.55 -7.73
C THR A 152 -15.68 -19.11 -8.73
N PRO A 153 -14.36 -18.97 -8.51
CA PRO A 153 -13.35 -19.54 -9.39
C PRO A 153 -13.35 -21.07 -9.31
N LYS A 154 -13.12 -21.72 -10.47
CA LYS A 154 -13.05 -23.19 -10.55
C LYS A 154 -11.80 -23.75 -9.87
N ASN A 155 -11.91 -24.94 -9.32
CA ASN A 155 -10.80 -25.68 -8.69
C ASN A 155 -10.09 -24.91 -7.54
N LYS A 156 -10.86 -24.17 -6.75
CA LYS A 156 -10.40 -23.47 -5.55
C LYS A 156 -11.11 -23.99 -4.31
N THR A 157 -10.40 -24.03 -3.20
CA THR A 157 -10.94 -24.45 -1.92
C THR A 157 -11.87 -23.38 -1.33
N LEU A 158 -12.81 -23.78 -0.48
CA LEU A 158 -13.64 -22.84 0.28
C LEU A 158 -12.80 -21.90 1.14
N ARG A 159 -11.68 -22.38 1.69
CA ARG A 159 -10.74 -21.56 2.45
C ARG A 159 -10.21 -20.40 1.59
N GLU A 160 -9.76 -20.66 0.37
CA GLU A 160 -9.25 -19.62 -0.52
C GLU A 160 -10.31 -18.59 -0.89
N ILE A 161 -11.57 -19.04 -1.07
CA ILE A 161 -12.70 -18.17 -1.35
C ILE A 161 -13.05 -17.29 -0.15
N TYR A 162 -13.13 -17.90 1.05
CA TYR A 162 -13.40 -17.16 2.28
C TYR A 162 -12.29 -16.17 2.62
N ASP A 163 -11.04 -16.49 2.38
CA ASP A 163 -9.92 -15.54 2.54
C ASP A 163 -10.19 -14.19 1.84
N LEU A 164 -10.66 -14.23 0.59
CA LEU A 164 -10.97 -13.02 -0.18
C LEU A 164 -12.27 -12.35 0.31
N LYS A 165 -13.33 -13.12 0.52
CA LYS A 165 -14.65 -12.61 0.95
C LYS A 165 -14.59 -11.98 2.35
N ASN A 166 -13.91 -12.61 3.28
CA ASN A 166 -13.74 -12.09 4.63
C ASN A 166 -12.88 -10.82 4.62
N THR A 167 -11.81 -10.80 3.79
CA THR A 167 -10.99 -9.60 3.58
C THR A 167 -11.85 -8.45 3.05
N GLN A 168 -12.76 -8.69 2.10
CA GLN A 168 -13.71 -7.70 1.58
C GLN A 168 -14.59 -7.13 2.69
N LYS A 169 -15.17 -8.01 3.50
CA LYS A 169 -16.07 -7.61 4.59
C LYS A 169 -15.37 -6.71 5.61
N VAL A 170 -14.21 -7.13 6.08
CA VAL A 170 -13.43 -6.36 7.07
C VAL A 170 -12.92 -5.04 6.49
N PHE A 171 -12.50 -5.04 5.24
CA PHE A 171 -12.05 -3.84 4.55
C PHE A 171 -13.14 -2.77 4.51
N PHE A 172 -14.36 -3.12 4.10
CA PHE A 172 -15.46 -2.17 4.08
C PHE A 172 -15.95 -1.76 5.47
N ASP A 173 -15.85 -2.65 6.47
CA ASP A 173 -16.14 -2.26 7.85
C ASP A 173 -15.17 -1.15 8.32
N PHE A 174 -13.90 -1.20 7.94
CA PHE A 174 -12.94 -0.16 8.27
C PHE A 174 -13.11 1.13 7.46
N ILE A 175 -13.47 1.02 6.16
CA ILE A 175 -13.78 2.19 5.33
C ILE A 175 -14.96 2.97 5.91
N ASN A 176 -15.99 2.25 6.35
CA ASN A 176 -17.22 2.87 6.87
C ASN A 176 -17.08 3.35 8.33
N ASN A 177 -16.06 2.91 9.05
CA ASN A 177 -15.84 3.25 10.45
C ASN A 177 -14.34 3.51 10.74
N PRO A 178 -13.74 4.51 10.10
CA PRO A 178 -12.30 4.77 10.21
C PRO A 178 -11.88 5.25 11.62
N GLU A 179 -12.84 5.76 12.42
CA GLU A 179 -12.63 6.27 13.77
C GLU A 179 -12.51 5.20 14.86
N LYS A 180 -12.74 3.93 14.53
CA LYS A 180 -12.61 2.82 15.50
C LYS A 180 -11.24 2.83 16.17
N LYS A 181 -11.26 2.89 17.50
CA LYS A 181 -10.03 2.89 18.30
C LYS A 181 -9.34 1.54 18.28
N LEU A 182 -8.03 1.56 18.06
CA LEU A 182 -7.21 0.36 18.11
C LEU A 182 -7.08 -0.13 19.56
N ASN A 183 -7.69 -1.27 19.84
CA ASN A 183 -7.71 -1.93 21.15
C ASN A 183 -7.80 -3.46 20.97
N HIS A 184 -7.77 -4.22 22.06
CA HIS A 184 -7.86 -5.68 22.02
C HIS A 184 -9.14 -6.19 21.35
N GLU A 185 -10.26 -5.52 21.56
CA GLU A 185 -11.54 -5.90 20.98
C GLU A 185 -11.49 -5.78 19.45
N LEU A 186 -11.07 -4.61 18.93
CA LEU A 186 -10.93 -4.40 17.49
C LEU A 186 -9.97 -5.41 16.86
N ILE A 187 -8.82 -5.67 17.49
CA ILE A 187 -7.81 -6.61 16.97
C ILE A 187 -8.40 -8.03 16.89
N ARG A 188 -9.05 -8.51 17.96
CA ARG A 188 -9.67 -9.85 17.98
C ARG A 188 -10.84 -9.95 17.00
N LYS A 189 -11.73 -8.94 16.96
CA LYS A 189 -12.83 -8.90 16.01
C LYS A 189 -12.33 -8.92 14.57
N THR A 190 -11.30 -8.14 14.25
CA THR A 190 -10.68 -8.14 12.91
C THR A 190 -10.17 -9.53 12.54
N HIS A 191 -9.45 -10.20 13.44
CA HIS A 191 -8.96 -11.56 13.23
C HIS A 191 -10.12 -12.54 13.02
N ASP A 192 -11.10 -12.56 13.95
CA ASP A 192 -12.21 -13.51 13.93
C ASP A 192 -13.06 -13.37 12.65
N GLU A 193 -13.26 -12.14 12.16
CA GLU A 193 -13.97 -11.91 10.90
C GLU A 193 -13.13 -12.32 9.68
N LEU A 194 -11.82 -12.10 9.69
CA LEU A 194 -10.93 -12.54 8.61
C LEU A 194 -10.85 -14.07 8.51
N LEU A 195 -10.94 -14.78 9.65
CA LEU A 195 -10.82 -16.23 9.71
C LEU A 195 -12.18 -16.96 9.76
N LYS A 196 -13.29 -16.25 9.64
CA LYS A 196 -14.63 -16.85 9.68
C LYS A 196 -14.81 -17.92 8.60
N GLY A 197 -15.20 -19.13 9.01
CA GLY A 197 -15.32 -20.30 8.12
C GLY A 197 -13.98 -20.88 7.65
N ILE A 198 -12.85 -20.39 8.18
CA ILE A 198 -11.51 -20.87 7.89
C ILE A 198 -10.88 -21.51 9.13
N ASP A 199 -11.00 -20.84 10.28
CA ASP A 199 -10.48 -21.29 11.57
C ASP A 199 -11.45 -20.84 12.69
N GLU A 200 -11.96 -21.81 13.44
CA GLU A 200 -12.93 -21.56 14.52
C GLU A 200 -12.25 -21.13 15.84
N ARG A 201 -10.93 -21.18 15.92
CA ARG A 201 -10.17 -20.75 17.11
C ARG A 201 -10.22 -19.24 17.27
N LYS A 202 -10.77 -18.79 18.38
CA LYS A 202 -10.98 -17.36 18.69
C LYS A 202 -10.05 -16.87 19.77
N GLY A 203 -9.77 -15.56 19.71
CA GLY A 203 -8.95 -14.89 20.71
C GLY A 203 -7.46 -15.19 20.55
N TYR A 204 -6.67 -14.67 21.48
CA TYR A 204 -5.24 -14.88 21.48
C TYR A 204 -4.89 -16.34 21.81
N ARG A 205 -3.86 -16.86 21.15
CA ARG A 205 -3.41 -18.24 21.32
C ARG A 205 -2.93 -18.53 22.74
N LYS A 206 -3.21 -19.75 23.17
CA LYS A 206 -2.78 -20.30 24.47
C LYS A 206 -1.68 -21.37 24.31
N GLN A 207 -1.22 -21.59 23.10
CA GLN A 207 -0.18 -22.57 22.74
C GLN A 207 0.89 -21.91 21.89
N ASP A 208 2.12 -22.45 21.96
CA ASP A 208 3.20 -22.00 21.14
C ASP A 208 3.00 -22.37 19.67
N VAL A 209 3.42 -21.49 18.77
CA VAL A 209 3.35 -21.69 17.33
C VAL A 209 4.74 -21.60 16.71
N ARG A 210 4.96 -22.37 15.65
CA ARG A 210 6.14 -22.22 14.80
C ARG A 210 5.79 -21.35 13.61
N VAL A 211 6.50 -20.23 13.47
CA VAL A 211 6.35 -19.34 12.33
C VAL A 211 7.32 -19.78 11.24
N PHE A 212 6.89 -20.74 10.40
CA PHE A 212 7.75 -21.40 9.39
C PHE A 212 8.39 -20.45 8.36
N LYS A 213 7.84 -19.27 8.17
CA LYS A 213 8.29 -18.30 7.15
C LYS A 213 9.17 -17.18 7.73
N MET A 214 9.39 -17.19 9.04
CA MET A 214 10.11 -16.15 9.77
C MET A 214 11.27 -16.75 10.57
N ASN A 215 12.40 -16.06 10.61
CA ASN A 215 13.58 -16.48 11.35
C ASN A 215 13.60 -15.95 12.80
N PHE A 216 12.47 -15.55 13.34
CA PHE A 216 12.36 -15.14 14.73
C PHE A 216 11.46 -16.09 15.53
N LYS A 217 11.71 -16.14 16.83
CA LYS A 217 10.82 -16.81 17.78
C LYS A 217 9.67 -15.84 18.10
N SER A 218 8.43 -16.30 17.89
CA SER A 218 7.26 -15.57 18.38
C SER A 218 7.24 -15.53 19.91
N THR A 219 6.51 -14.56 20.48
CA THR A 219 6.28 -14.48 21.94
C THR A 219 5.77 -15.83 22.46
N PRO A 220 6.36 -16.41 23.55
CA PRO A 220 5.81 -17.62 24.16
C PRO A 220 4.37 -17.41 24.62
N ALA A 221 3.53 -18.44 24.47
CA ALA A 221 2.08 -18.34 24.67
C ALA A 221 1.63 -17.68 25.99
N PRO A 222 2.25 -17.95 27.17
CA PRO A 222 1.89 -17.31 28.43
C PRO A 222 2.05 -15.78 28.43
N TYR A 223 2.91 -15.23 27.59
CA TYR A 223 3.23 -13.80 27.54
C TYR A 223 2.50 -13.03 26.45
N VAL A 224 1.76 -13.71 25.56
CA VAL A 224 1.08 -13.08 24.42
C VAL A 224 0.17 -11.93 24.85
N LEU A 225 -0.65 -12.14 25.88
CA LEU A 225 -1.56 -11.08 26.38
C LEU A 225 -0.78 -9.89 26.93
N ALA A 226 0.30 -10.14 27.69
CA ALA A 226 1.15 -9.08 28.25
C ALA A 226 1.82 -8.27 27.13
N ASP A 227 2.38 -8.94 26.12
CA ASP A 227 3.03 -8.27 24.99
C ASP A 227 2.02 -7.50 24.13
N MET A 228 0.82 -8.00 23.96
CA MET A 228 -0.27 -7.26 23.30
C MET A 228 -0.70 -6.01 24.07
N ASN A 229 -0.75 -6.07 25.40
CA ASN A 229 -0.98 -4.89 26.27
C ASN A 229 0.16 -3.84 26.06
N LEU A 230 1.40 -4.31 26.03
CA LEU A 230 2.55 -3.43 25.77
C LEU A 230 2.50 -2.82 24.37
N LEU A 231 2.11 -3.57 23.36
CA LEU A 231 1.95 -3.07 22.00
C LEU A 231 0.89 -1.98 21.89
N ILE A 232 -0.28 -2.17 22.50
CA ILE A 232 -1.36 -1.17 22.50
C ILE A 232 -0.94 0.08 23.28
N LYS A 233 -0.28 -0.10 24.45
CA LYS A 233 0.28 1.02 25.20
C LYS A 233 1.31 1.80 24.37
N TRP A 234 2.22 1.11 23.71
CA TRP A 234 3.22 1.71 22.81
C TRP A 234 2.55 2.49 21.68
N TYR A 235 1.52 1.92 21.03
CA TYR A 235 0.77 2.59 19.98
C TYR A 235 0.16 3.90 20.48
N ASN A 236 -0.58 3.85 21.60
CA ASN A 236 -1.22 5.04 22.20
C ASN A 236 -0.22 6.14 22.58
N GLN A 237 0.99 5.78 23.03
CA GLN A 237 2.04 6.73 23.38
C GLN A 237 2.72 7.37 22.17
N ASN A 238 2.63 6.74 20.98
CA ASN A 238 3.37 7.14 19.79
C ASN A 238 2.48 7.67 18.64
N GLN A 239 1.17 7.52 18.72
CA GLN A 239 0.24 7.94 17.64
C GLN A 239 0.33 9.42 17.28
N ASN A 240 0.71 10.30 18.23
CA ASN A 240 0.90 11.74 17.99
C ASN A 240 2.38 12.15 17.83
N LYS A 241 3.31 11.21 17.90
CA LYS A 241 4.76 11.48 17.86
C LYS A 241 5.40 10.99 16.56
N LEU A 242 4.98 9.82 16.07
CA LEU A 242 5.52 9.23 14.88
C LEU A 242 4.70 9.64 13.64
N HIS A 243 5.38 9.69 12.51
CA HIS A 243 4.71 9.80 11.21
C HIS A 243 3.77 8.59 11.01
N PRO A 244 2.53 8.75 10.52
CA PRO A 244 1.56 7.66 10.42
C PRO A 244 2.04 6.40 9.72
N LEU A 245 2.79 6.52 8.62
CA LEU A 245 3.37 5.35 7.95
C LEU A 245 4.42 4.65 8.84
N VAL A 246 5.24 5.41 9.55
CA VAL A 246 6.21 4.84 10.50
C VAL A 246 5.50 4.12 11.63
N LEU A 247 4.49 4.76 12.23
CA LEU A 247 3.68 4.17 13.29
C LEU A 247 3.02 2.86 12.84
N ALA A 248 2.36 2.87 11.67
CA ALA A 248 1.68 1.72 11.12
C ALA A 248 2.66 0.57 10.79
N GLY A 249 3.82 0.89 10.20
CA GLY A 249 4.85 -0.09 9.87
C GLY A 249 5.49 -0.71 11.10
N LEU A 250 5.83 0.08 12.12
CA LEU A 250 6.39 -0.43 13.38
C LEU A 250 5.36 -1.20 14.20
N PHE A 251 4.09 -0.75 14.21
CA PHE A 251 3.00 -1.51 14.82
C PHE A 251 2.87 -2.89 14.18
N HIS A 252 2.82 -2.94 12.84
CA HIS A 252 2.72 -4.18 12.09
C HIS A 252 3.89 -5.12 12.39
N HIS A 253 5.13 -4.63 12.38
CA HIS A 253 6.31 -5.43 12.72
C HIS A 253 6.22 -6.01 14.14
N LYS A 254 5.91 -5.19 15.16
CA LYS A 254 5.75 -5.63 16.55
C LYS A 254 4.63 -6.66 16.70
N PHE A 255 3.52 -6.47 15.99
CA PHE A 255 2.40 -7.41 15.97
C PHE A 255 2.81 -8.77 15.37
N GLU A 256 3.54 -8.76 14.24
CA GLU A 256 4.07 -10.00 13.62
C GLU A 256 5.03 -10.74 14.55
N LYS A 257 5.85 -10.02 15.34
CA LYS A 257 6.73 -10.64 16.34
C LYS A 257 5.98 -11.29 17.49
N ILE A 258 4.96 -10.65 18.00
CA ILE A 258 4.12 -11.24 19.05
C ILE A 258 3.41 -12.48 18.51
N HIS A 259 2.93 -12.40 17.24
CA HIS A 259 2.22 -13.47 16.57
C HIS A 259 1.04 -13.99 17.40
N PRO A 260 0.07 -13.12 17.76
CA PRO A 260 -0.86 -13.38 18.85
C PRO A 260 -1.92 -14.47 18.58
N PHE A 261 -2.07 -14.93 17.33
CA PHE A 261 -3.07 -15.91 16.94
C PHE A 261 -2.47 -17.21 16.44
N MET A 262 -3.26 -18.27 16.34
CA MET A 262 -2.83 -19.56 15.82
C MET A 262 -2.61 -19.56 14.30
N ASP A 263 -3.41 -18.77 13.56
CA ASP A 263 -3.31 -18.50 12.11
C ASP A 263 -3.77 -17.06 11.83
N GLY A 264 -3.58 -16.56 10.61
CA GLY A 264 -4.10 -15.28 10.14
C GLY A 264 -3.39 -14.03 10.67
N ASN A 265 -2.26 -14.16 11.37
CA ASN A 265 -1.53 -13.00 11.90
C ASN A 265 -1.12 -12.02 10.79
N GLY A 266 -0.55 -12.50 9.69
CA GLY A 266 -0.14 -11.65 8.56
C GLY A 266 -1.30 -10.87 7.95
N ARG A 267 -2.43 -11.51 7.68
CA ARG A 267 -3.64 -10.86 7.15
C ARG A 267 -4.18 -9.81 8.12
N THR A 268 -4.29 -10.18 9.41
CA THR A 268 -4.74 -9.27 10.46
C THR A 268 -3.80 -8.08 10.62
N GLY A 269 -2.50 -8.30 10.71
CA GLY A 269 -1.50 -7.24 10.86
C GLY A 269 -1.50 -6.25 9.69
N ARG A 270 -1.58 -6.73 8.43
CA ARG A 270 -1.67 -5.86 7.25
C ARG A 270 -3.00 -5.11 7.17
N MET A 271 -4.10 -5.69 7.63
CA MET A 271 -5.39 -5.01 7.72
C MET A 271 -5.37 -3.90 8.78
N LEU A 272 -4.85 -4.19 9.98
CA LEU A 272 -4.70 -3.19 11.05
C LEU A 272 -3.73 -2.06 10.68
N MET A 273 -2.66 -2.36 9.94
CA MET A 273 -1.76 -1.35 9.39
C MET A 273 -2.51 -0.35 8.50
N ASN A 274 -3.38 -0.85 7.62
CA ASN A 274 -4.20 0.01 6.78
C ASN A 274 -5.26 0.79 7.57
N HIS A 275 -5.84 0.19 8.60
CA HIS A 275 -6.74 0.92 9.51
C HIS A 275 -6.03 2.09 10.20
N ILE A 276 -4.81 1.90 10.70
CA ILE A 276 -4.00 2.98 11.30
C ILE A 276 -3.74 4.10 10.30
N LEU A 277 -3.35 3.77 9.06
CA LEU A 277 -3.10 4.78 8.02
C LEU A 277 -4.36 5.60 7.73
N MET A 278 -5.48 4.92 7.53
CA MET A 278 -6.74 5.55 7.18
C MET A 278 -7.28 6.44 8.30
N SER A 279 -7.23 5.99 9.56
CA SER A 279 -7.67 6.77 10.72
C SER A 279 -6.86 8.05 10.91
N MET A 280 -5.66 8.13 10.33
CA MET A 280 -4.78 9.29 10.36
C MET A 280 -4.81 10.11 9.06
N GLY A 281 -5.75 9.83 8.15
CA GLY A 281 -5.93 10.57 6.89
C GLY A 281 -4.85 10.30 5.85
N TYR A 282 -4.26 9.09 5.87
CA TYR A 282 -3.30 8.64 4.88
C TYR A 282 -3.93 7.62 3.91
N PRO A 283 -3.45 7.56 2.67
CA PRO A 283 -3.90 6.54 1.74
C PRO A 283 -3.46 5.14 2.20
N LEU A 284 -4.16 4.16 1.66
CA LEU A 284 -3.97 2.76 1.95
C LEU A 284 -2.72 2.19 1.25
N LEU A 285 -2.18 1.11 1.80
CA LEU A 285 -0.96 0.44 1.35
C LEU A 285 -1.26 -1.00 0.91
N VAL A 286 -0.80 -1.38 -0.27
CA VAL A 286 -0.79 -2.77 -0.75
C VAL A 286 0.64 -3.27 -0.83
N ILE A 287 0.99 -4.27 -0.03
CA ILE A 287 2.24 -5.02 -0.20
C ILE A 287 2.03 -6.04 -1.30
N LYS A 288 2.76 -5.89 -2.42
CA LYS A 288 2.61 -6.78 -3.57
C LYS A 288 3.13 -8.18 -3.27
N SER A 289 2.36 -9.22 -3.61
CA SER A 289 2.74 -10.63 -3.39
C SER A 289 4.05 -11.01 -4.11
N ARG A 290 4.36 -10.38 -5.24
CA ARG A 290 5.65 -10.51 -5.94
C ARG A 290 6.84 -10.01 -5.09
N GLN A 291 6.62 -9.11 -4.14
CA GLN A 291 7.63 -8.59 -3.21
C GLN A 291 7.70 -9.39 -1.89
N ARG A 292 6.98 -10.52 -1.80
CA ARG A 292 6.85 -11.32 -0.59
C ARG A 292 8.21 -11.66 0.05
N GLN A 293 9.18 -12.07 -0.74
CA GLN A 293 10.50 -12.44 -0.22
C GLN A 293 11.24 -11.25 0.41
N ASP A 294 11.22 -10.09 -0.27
CA ASP A 294 11.86 -8.87 0.24
C ASP A 294 11.12 -8.33 1.47
N TYR A 295 9.80 -8.37 1.48
CA TYR A 295 8.97 -8.01 2.63
C TYR A 295 9.29 -8.86 3.86
N ILE A 296 9.31 -10.19 3.73
CA ILE A 296 9.64 -11.10 4.85
C ILE A 296 11.08 -10.89 5.33
N ARG A 297 12.03 -10.74 4.39
CA ARG A 297 13.42 -10.46 4.73
C ARG A 297 13.58 -9.18 5.56
N LYS A 298 12.86 -8.10 5.18
CA LYS A 298 12.90 -6.82 5.90
C LYS A 298 12.19 -6.89 7.26
N LEU A 299 11.08 -7.64 7.37
CA LEU A 299 10.44 -7.92 8.66
C LEU A 299 11.40 -8.66 9.60
N ASN A 300 12.08 -9.71 9.12
CA ASN A 300 13.05 -10.47 9.91
C ASN A 300 14.25 -9.63 10.34
N LYS A 301 14.72 -8.73 9.46
CA LYS A 301 15.90 -7.88 9.72
C LYS A 301 15.59 -6.75 10.69
N ALA A 302 14.34 -6.27 10.73
CA ALA A 302 13.93 -5.10 11.51
C ALA A 302 14.02 -5.27 13.04
N ASP A 303 14.54 -6.38 13.53
CA ASP A 303 14.36 -6.85 14.90
C ASP A 303 15.14 -6.10 15.98
N ASN A 304 16.22 -5.43 15.67
CA ASN A 304 17.14 -5.00 16.77
C ASN A 304 17.80 -3.64 16.56
N ASN A 305 17.46 -2.88 15.50
CA ASN A 305 18.24 -1.68 15.19
C ASN A 305 17.38 -0.67 14.42
N THR A 306 17.51 0.61 14.77
CA THR A 306 16.80 1.72 14.09
C THR A 306 17.04 1.74 12.59
N GLU A 307 18.25 1.41 12.12
CA GLU A 307 18.58 1.36 10.69
C GLU A 307 17.77 0.26 9.96
N ASN A 308 17.60 -0.89 10.60
CA ASN A 308 16.79 -1.98 10.03
C ASN A 308 15.31 -1.62 9.96
N TYR A 309 14.79 -0.84 10.91
CA TYR A 309 13.44 -0.28 10.82
C TYR A 309 13.29 0.69 9.66
N LYS A 310 14.31 1.50 9.35
CA LYS A 310 14.29 2.38 8.17
C LYS A 310 14.08 1.59 6.89
N GLU A 311 14.84 0.51 6.66
CA GLU A 311 14.68 -0.33 5.47
C GLU A 311 13.25 -0.87 5.31
N LEU A 312 12.61 -1.28 6.41
CA LEU A 312 11.23 -1.76 6.39
C LEU A 312 10.24 -0.63 6.06
N VAL A 313 10.39 0.51 6.72
CA VAL A 313 9.49 1.67 6.54
C VAL A 313 9.66 2.27 5.13
N GLU A 314 10.88 2.35 4.61
CA GLU A 314 11.15 2.80 3.24
C GLU A 314 10.55 1.84 2.18
N PHE A 315 10.63 0.53 2.44
CA PHE A 315 9.94 -0.46 1.60
C PHE A 315 8.43 -0.22 1.59
N MET A 316 7.82 -0.04 2.76
CA MET A 316 6.39 0.24 2.88
C MET A 316 6.00 1.57 2.21
N ALA A 317 6.85 2.59 2.32
CA ALA A 317 6.67 3.88 1.65
C ALA A 317 6.64 3.75 0.14
N LYS A 318 7.56 2.94 -0.42
CA LYS A 318 7.60 2.64 -1.84
C LYS A 318 6.34 1.90 -2.30
N GLU A 319 5.96 0.83 -1.60
CA GLU A 319 4.74 0.08 -1.91
C GLU A 319 3.47 0.97 -1.81
N MET A 320 3.39 1.87 -0.83
CA MET A 320 2.30 2.84 -0.71
C MET A 320 2.25 3.77 -1.93
N THR A 321 3.36 4.41 -2.25
CA THR A 321 3.42 5.39 -3.35
C THR A 321 3.11 4.73 -4.68
N GLU A 322 3.69 3.56 -4.96
CA GLU A 322 3.45 2.83 -6.20
C GLU A 322 1.99 2.33 -6.30
N SER A 323 1.45 1.74 -5.23
CA SER A 323 0.07 1.25 -5.25
C SER A 323 -0.93 2.40 -5.35
N TYR A 324 -0.70 3.50 -4.65
CA TYR A 324 -1.55 4.68 -4.68
C TYR A 324 -1.73 5.21 -6.10
N TRP A 325 -0.66 5.65 -6.74
CA TRP A 325 -0.74 6.23 -8.09
C TRP A 325 -1.20 5.25 -9.17
N ASN A 326 -0.99 3.93 -8.96
CA ASN A 326 -1.47 2.92 -9.90
C ASN A 326 -2.97 2.64 -9.81
N ILE A 327 -3.58 2.81 -8.63
CA ILE A 327 -4.98 2.48 -8.38
C ILE A 327 -5.88 3.70 -8.58
N PHE A 328 -5.40 4.88 -8.17
CA PHE A 328 -6.20 6.11 -8.17
C PHE A 328 -6.15 6.89 -9.48
N LEU A 329 -5.26 6.55 -10.41
CA LEU A 329 -5.11 7.13 -11.75
C LEU A 329 -4.87 6.05 -12.81
#